data_80a54887213c7049b5c9e7311d2ec2c8
#
_entry.id   80a54887213c7049b5c9e7311d2ec2c8
#
_cell.length_a   1.000
_cell.length_b   1.000
_cell.length_c   1.000
_cell.angle_alpha   90.00
_cell.angle_beta   90.00
_cell.angle_gamma   90.00
#
_symmetry.space_group_name_H-M   'P 1'
#
loop_
_entity.id
_entity.type
_entity.pdbx_description
1 polymer ?
#
loop_
_entity_poly.entity_id
_entity_poly.type
_entity_poly.pdbx_seq_one_letter_code
_entity_poly.pdbx_strand_id
1 'polypeptide(L)'
;MVILTPAEELGLSGLSLDSRLRKAFYGMPAERVTEIAARLNAEAKALDMCYWRDGSADTIHILMRPIGVMPDQLAYLNYVSLTILNALKRIPDLYLQDFAVRGIVPLTPPEEKWLWDTWTPSHRETNPVLGRLDAVVEFTSPMWKDSLRFMEPNLCGVGGMHLGPACERLLADVVMPAVQEVDPELQMEPGQDFREIFIQEVLDHLQAIGRAGQNIAFIEPKYSNQGTDEQEPLAQYYRERHGLTVVHADPSELRIAGGEVMYEDCRIDVAYRDYEVRDLIHLEEQQGVDVEPLRMLFRQNRMISSMAGDFDHKSCWELLTDQEMTQKYFTAEERQIFRRHILWTRVLSDRRTMLPDGEPGDLLKFVGEHHDMLVLKPNRSYGGDRVIIGYATDKAEWDREIEQALADSEPWVVQRG
;
A
#
# COMPACT_ATOMS: atom_id res chain seq x y z
N MET A 1 -19.72 -30.30 -14.31
CA MET A 1 -18.93 -29.33 -15.08
C MET A 1 -19.90 -28.66 -16.05
N VAL A 2 -20.21 -27.39 -15.86
CA VAL A 2 -21.06 -26.63 -16.80
C VAL A 2 -20.12 -26.15 -17.89
N ILE A 3 -20.37 -26.52 -19.13
CA ILE A 3 -19.62 -26.02 -20.28
C ILE A 3 -20.39 -24.79 -20.76
N LEU A 4 -19.82 -23.62 -20.56
CA LEU A 4 -20.34 -22.37 -21.06
C LEU A 4 -20.04 -22.24 -22.55
N THR A 5 -20.98 -21.66 -23.31
CA THR A 5 -20.71 -21.24 -24.67
C THR A 5 -19.73 -20.03 -24.66
N PRO A 6 -18.99 -19.78 -25.78
CA PRO A 6 -18.15 -18.57 -25.86
C PRO A 6 -18.90 -17.26 -25.62
N ALA A 7 -20.19 -17.21 -25.95
CA ALA A 7 -21.05 -16.05 -25.69
C ALA A 7 -21.39 -15.91 -24.20
N GLU A 8 -21.59 -16.99 -23.48
CA GLU A 8 -21.79 -17.00 -22.02
C GLU A 8 -20.48 -16.68 -21.28
N GLU A 9 -19.34 -17.19 -21.74
CA GLU A 9 -18.01 -16.81 -21.20
C GLU A 9 -17.72 -15.32 -21.42
N LEU A 10 -18.02 -14.77 -22.60
CA LEU A 10 -17.90 -13.33 -22.88
C LEU A 10 -18.89 -12.50 -22.05
N GLY A 11 -20.10 -13.02 -21.82
CA GLY A 11 -21.13 -12.38 -21.00
C GLY A 11 -20.73 -12.23 -19.52
N LEU A 12 -19.82 -13.09 -19.04
CA LEU A 12 -19.29 -13.08 -17.67
C LEU A 12 -17.88 -12.42 -17.58
N SER A 13 -17.40 -11.79 -18.65
CA SER A 13 -16.09 -11.14 -18.66
C SER A 13 -16.14 -9.74 -18.06
N GLY A 14 -14.99 -9.27 -17.56
CA GLY A 14 -14.82 -7.89 -17.10
C GLY A 14 -15.16 -6.85 -18.19
N LEU A 15 -14.93 -7.18 -19.46
CA LEU A 15 -15.34 -6.35 -20.60
C LEU A 15 -16.87 -6.22 -20.71
N SER A 16 -17.59 -7.30 -20.52
CA SER A 16 -19.05 -7.28 -20.55
C SER A 16 -19.62 -6.44 -19.41
N LEU A 17 -19.09 -6.60 -18.20
CA LEU A 17 -19.46 -5.84 -17.02
C LEU A 17 -19.22 -4.33 -17.22
N ASP A 18 -18.03 -3.93 -17.67
CA ASP A 18 -17.71 -2.53 -17.96
C ASP A 18 -18.60 -1.97 -19.07
N SER A 19 -18.87 -2.75 -20.14
CA SER A 19 -19.75 -2.35 -21.23
C SER A 19 -21.19 -2.09 -20.76
N ARG A 20 -21.71 -2.93 -19.86
CA ARG A 20 -23.05 -2.75 -19.27
C ARG A 20 -23.11 -1.50 -18.40
N LEU A 21 -22.11 -1.30 -17.53
CA LEU A 21 -22.00 -0.07 -16.73
C LEU A 21 -21.98 1.18 -17.60
N ARG A 22 -21.14 1.21 -18.65
CA ARG A 22 -21.10 2.34 -19.59
C ARG A 22 -22.44 2.60 -20.25
N LYS A 23 -23.13 1.55 -20.73
CA LYS A 23 -24.45 1.68 -21.36
C LYS A 23 -25.48 2.23 -20.37
N ALA A 24 -25.46 1.80 -19.11
CA ALA A 24 -26.36 2.33 -18.10
C ALA A 24 -26.15 3.84 -17.91
N PHE A 25 -24.92 4.30 -17.75
CA PHE A 25 -24.61 5.74 -17.62
C PHE A 25 -24.96 6.53 -18.88
N TYR A 26 -24.69 6.02 -20.09
CA TYR A 26 -25.08 6.68 -21.33
C TYR A 26 -26.61 6.73 -21.55
N GLY A 27 -27.34 5.79 -20.97
CA GLY A 27 -28.81 5.73 -21.03
C GLY A 27 -29.49 6.65 -20.01
N MET A 28 -28.76 7.19 -19.05
CA MET A 28 -29.32 8.10 -18.04
C MET A 28 -29.44 9.53 -18.60
N PRO A 29 -30.52 10.26 -18.26
CA PRO A 29 -30.60 11.70 -18.53
C PRO A 29 -29.48 12.47 -17.79
N ALA A 30 -28.97 13.54 -18.39
CA ALA A 30 -27.89 14.32 -17.81
C ALA A 30 -28.21 14.87 -16.40
N GLU A 31 -29.47 15.26 -16.19
CA GLU A 31 -29.99 15.74 -14.91
C GLU A 31 -29.87 14.65 -13.85
N ARG A 32 -30.17 13.37 -14.19
CA ARG A 32 -30.05 12.25 -13.27
C ARG A 32 -28.60 11.96 -12.89
N VAL A 33 -27.68 12.03 -13.85
CA VAL A 33 -26.24 11.88 -13.61
C VAL A 33 -25.74 12.98 -12.66
N THR A 34 -26.19 14.22 -12.87
CA THR A 34 -25.84 15.36 -12.00
C THR A 34 -26.38 15.19 -10.57
N GLU A 35 -27.61 14.70 -10.44
CA GLU A 35 -28.24 14.40 -9.14
C GLU A 35 -27.45 13.34 -8.36
N ILE A 36 -27.07 12.22 -9.03
CA ILE A 36 -26.27 11.16 -8.42
C ILE A 36 -24.93 11.70 -7.96
N ALA A 37 -24.24 12.49 -8.79
CA ALA A 37 -22.95 13.09 -8.43
C ALA A 37 -23.08 14.02 -7.22
N ALA A 38 -24.11 14.87 -7.20
CA ALA A 38 -24.36 15.78 -6.08
C ALA A 38 -24.66 15.01 -4.78
N ARG A 39 -25.46 13.94 -4.85
CA ARG A 39 -25.77 13.08 -3.72
C ARG A 39 -24.52 12.36 -3.23
N LEU A 40 -23.73 11.78 -4.12
CA LEU A 40 -22.51 11.06 -3.78
C LEU A 40 -21.51 11.99 -3.02
N ASN A 41 -21.33 13.21 -3.51
CA ASN A 41 -20.48 14.22 -2.85
C ASN A 41 -21.04 14.65 -1.49
N ALA A 42 -22.37 14.80 -1.36
CA ALA A 42 -22.99 15.15 -0.10
C ALA A 42 -22.83 14.06 0.97
N GLU A 43 -23.02 12.81 0.60
CA GLU A 43 -22.83 11.65 1.47
C GLU A 43 -21.36 11.46 1.85
N ALA A 44 -20.41 11.63 0.92
CA ALA A 44 -18.98 11.59 1.20
C ALA A 44 -18.59 12.65 2.23
N LYS A 45 -19.12 13.87 2.07
CA LYS A 45 -18.90 14.96 3.04
C LYS A 45 -19.52 14.66 4.40
N ALA A 46 -20.71 14.05 4.45
CA ALA A 46 -21.38 13.67 5.69
C ALA A 46 -20.64 12.57 6.47
N LEU A 47 -19.81 11.78 5.78
CA LEU A 47 -18.95 10.77 6.36
C LEU A 47 -17.53 11.29 6.66
N ASP A 48 -17.30 12.59 6.59
CA ASP A 48 -16.00 13.24 6.78
C ASP A 48 -14.88 12.62 5.90
N MET A 49 -15.25 12.15 4.69
CA MET A 49 -14.27 11.60 3.74
C MET A 49 -13.46 12.77 3.14
N CYS A 50 -12.40 13.14 3.82
CA CYS A 50 -11.58 14.27 3.43
C CYS A 50 -10.09 13.92 3.43
N TYR A 51 -9.35 14.74 2.69
CA TYR A 51 -7.89 14.74 2.66
C TYR A 51 -7.41 16.11 3.08
N TRP A 52 -6.54 16.16 4.06
CA TRP A 52 -5.92 17.39 4.56
C TRP A 52 -4.65 17.72 3.78
N ARG A 53 -4.59 18.95 3.30
CA ARG A 53 -3.39 19.50 2.66
C ARG A 53 -3.20 20.94 3.11
N ASP A 54 -2.02 21.26 3.64
CA ASP A 54 -1.64 22.60 4.11
C ASP A 54 -2.69 23.22 5.05
N GLY A 55 -3.26 22.41 5.94
CA GLY A 55 -4.27 22.83 6.91
C GLY A 55 -5.67 23.07 6.32
N SER A 56 -5.91 22.68 5.09
CA SER A 56 -7.22 22.71 4.42
C SER A 56 -7.72 21.30 4.16
N ALA A 57 -9.00 21.05 4.47
CA ALA A 57 -9.64 19.76 4.20
C ALA A 57 -10.41 19.84 2.88
N ASP A 58 -10.06 18.94 1.96
CA ASP A 58 -10.79 18.75 0.71
C ASP A 58 -11.57 17.44 0.75
N THR A 59 -12.86 17.46 0.34
CA THR A 59 -13.65 16.23 0.24
C THR A 59 -13.10 15.32 -0.85
N ILE A 60 -12.94 14.04 -0.54
CA ILE A 60 -12.48 13.03 -1.51
C ILE A 60 -13.52 12.89 -2.62
N HIS A 61 -13.08 13.08 -3.87
CA HIS A 61 -13.91 12.92 -5.05
C HIS A 61 -14.04 11.45 -5.43
N ILE A 62 -15.25 10.91 -5.30
CA ILE A 62 -15.55 9.53 -5.66
C ILE A 62 -15.97 9.47 -7.14
N LEU A 63 -15.29 8.64 -7.92
CA LEU A 63 -15.69 8.36 -9.29
C LEU A 63 -16.99 7.57 -9.29
N MET A 64 -18.02 8.10 -9.97
CA MET A 64 -19.35 7.49 -9.98
C MET A 64 -19.38 6.10 -10.63
N ARG A 65 -18.56 5.87 -11.66
CA ARG A 65 -18.56 4.57 -12.32
C ARG A 65 -17.66 3.58 -11.56
N PRO A 66 -18.25 2.58 -10.90
CA PRO A 66 -17.46 1.56 -10.22
C PRO A 66 -16.65 0.73 -11.22
N ILE A 67 -15.53 0.21 -10.77
CA ILE A 67 -14.75 -0.80 -11.50
C ILE A 67 -15.22 -2.17 -11.00
N GLY A 68 -15.81 -2.94 -11.91
CA GLY A 68 -16.23 -4.31 -11.60
C GLY A 68 -15.04 -5.27 -11.69
N VAL A 69 -14.85 -6.06 -10.66
CA VAL A 69 -13.84 -7.11 -10.60
C VAL A 69 -14.54 -8.46 -10.50
N MET A 70 -14.19 -9.38 -11.39
CA MET A 70 -14.76 -10.73 -11.37
C MET A 70 -14.15 -11.57 -10.26
N PRO A 71 -14.86 -12.57 -9.71
CA PRO A 71 -14.35 -13.41 -8.62
C PRO A 71 -13.02 -14.11 -8.92
N ASP A 72 -12.82 -14.58 -10.16
CA ASP A 72 -11.56 -15.20 -10.59
C ASP A 72 -10.41 -14.18 -10.71
N GLN A 73 -10.73 -12.94 -11.10
CA GLN A 73 -9.76 -11.83 -11.09
C GLN A 73 -9.35 -11.50 -9.66
N LEU A 74 -10.30 -11.39 -8.74
CA LEU A 74 -10.03 -11.13 -7.33
C LEU A 74 -9.18 -12.24 -6.70
N ALA A 75 -9.51 -13.51 -6.97
CA ALA A 75 -8.75 -14.65 -6.47
C ALA A 75 -7.28 -14.63 -6.97
N TYR A 76 -7.08 -14.27 -8.24
CA TYR A 76 -5.74 -14.17 -8.80
C TYR A 76 -4.96 -12.97 -8.23
N LEU A 77 -5.61 -11.81 -8.07
CA LEU A 77 -5.01 -10.64 -7.41
C LEU A 77 -4.54 -10.99 -6.00
N ASN A 78 -5.40 -11.65 -5.21
CA ASN A 78 -5.05 -12.10 -3.87
C ASN A 78 -3.83 -13.03 -3.88
N TYR A 79 -3.82 -14.03 -4.76
CA TYR A 79 -2.68 -14.95 -4.89
C TYR A 79 -1.37 -14.23 -5.20
N VAL A 80 -1.39 -13.35 -6.20
CA VAL A 80 -0.18 -12.60 -6.61
C VAL A 80 0.26 -11.63 -5.52
N SER A 81 -0.67 -10.86 -4.94
CA SER A 81 -0.38 -9.87 -3.89
C SER A 81 0.19 -10.53 -2.63
N LEU A 82 -0.39 -11.65 -2.18
CA LEU A 82 0.12 -12.39 -1.03
C LEU A 82 1.50 -13.00 -1.30
N THR A 83 1.76 -13.48 -2.52
CA THR A 83 3.09 -13.98 -2.89
C THR A 83 4.14 -12.87 -2.79
N ILE A 84 3.83 -11.68 -3.31
CA ILE A 84 4.74 -10.52 -3.25
C ILE A 84 4.89 -10.03 -1.80
N LEU A 85 3.80 -9.86 -1.06
CA LEU A 85 3.84 -9.39 0.33
C LEU A 85 4.64 -10.35 1.22
N ASN A 86 4.48 -11.66 1.06
CA ASN A 86 5.26 -12.65 1.80
C ASN A 86 6.76 -12.58 1.48
N ALA A 87 7.14 -12.20 0.27
CA ALA A 87 8.53 -11.93 -0.06
C ALA A 87 9.05 -10.65 0.62
N LEU A 88 8.27 -9.57 0.59
CA LEU A 88 8.61 -8.30 1.25
C LEU A 88 8.77 -8.45 2.76
N LYS A 89 7.91 -9.22 3.42
CA LYS A 89 8.00 -9.52 4.85
C LYS A 89 9.32 -10.18 5.28
N ARG A 90 10.07 -10.77 4.36
CA ARG A 90 11.37 -11.42 4.61
C ARG A 90 12.55 -10.47 4.54
N ILE A 91 12.36 -9.25 4.02
CA ILE A 91 13.45 -8.29 3.77
C ILE A 91 14.25 -7.98 5.04
N PRO A 92 13.68 -7.78 6.24
CA PRO A 92 14.47 -7.56 7.44
C PRO A 92 15.51 -8.66 7.71
N ASP A 93 15.14 -9.92 7.57
CA ASP A 93 16.06 -11.03 7.73
C ASP A 93 17.13 -11.08 6.63
N LEU A 94 16.75 -10.82 5.38
CA LEU A 94 17.69 -10.75 4.26
C LEU A 94 18.67 -9.59 4.43
N TYR A 95 18.17 -8.44 4.87
CA TYR A 95 18.98 -7.25 5.18
C TYR A 95 20.03 -7.53 6.25
N LEU A 96 19.65 -8.22 7.33
CA LEU A 96 20.57 -8.56 8.42
C LEU A 96 21.65 -9.57 7.99
N GLN A 97 21.36 -10.42 6.99
CA GLN A 97 22.22 -11.51 6.56
C GLN A 97 23.11 -11.17 5.35
N ASP A 98 22.70 -10.23 4.51
CA ASP A 98 23.37 -9.98 3.23
C ASP A 98 23.64 -8.51 2.95
N PHE A 99 24.92 -8.20 2.73
CA PHE A 99 25.37 -6.86 2.41
C PHE A 99 24.85 -6.35 1.05
N ALA A 100 24.62 -7.24 0.09
CA ALA A 100 24.07 -6.87 -1.21
C ALA A 100 22.60 -6.37 -1.07
N VAL A 101 21.81 -6.97 -0.19
CA VAL A 101 20.46 -6.51 0.12
C VAL A 101 20.47 -5.11 0.72
N ARG A 102 21.43 -4.82 1.62
CA ARG A 102 21.59 -3.47 2.21
C ARG A 102 21.90 -2.40 1.17
N GLY A 103 22.64 -2.75 0.12
CA GLY A 103 22.93 -1.84 -0.99
C GLY A 103 21.69 -1.53 -1.87
N ILE A 104 20.71 -2.43 -1.90
CA ILE A 104 19.47 -2.26 -2.68
C ILE A 104 18.40 -1.51 -1.87
N VAL A 105 18.24 -1.86 -0.60
CA VAL A 105 17.24 -1.29 0.31
C VAL A 105 17.90 -0.65 1.54
N PRO A 106 18.65 0.44 1.36
CA PRO A 106 19.48 1.02 2.41
C PRO A 106 18.63 1.65 3.52
N LEU A 107 19.03 1.40 4.75
CA LEU A 107 18.57 2.12 5.94
C LEU A 107 19.65 3.11 6.39
N THR A 108 19.24 4.20 7.03
CA THR A 108 20.18 5.10 7.72
C THR A 108 20.76 4.40 8.96
N PRO A 109 21.93 4.81 9.47
CA PRO A 109 22.49 4.19 10.66
C PRO A 109 21.56 4.18 11.89
N PRO A 110 20.74 5.23 12.18
CA PRO A 110 19.76 5.16 13.25
C PRO A 110 18.65 4.13 13.00
N GLU A 111 18.13 4.02 11.76
CA GLU A 111 17.12 3.00 11.39
C GLU A 111 17.71 1.57 11.47
N GLU A 112 18.94 1.37 11.02
CA GLU A 112 19.64 0.09 11.20
C GLU A 112 19.72 -0.29 12.68
N LYS A 113 20.03 0.68 13.55
CA LYS A 113 20.06 0.45 14.99
C LYS A 113 18.70 0.01 15.52
N TRP A 114 17.60 0.65 15.08
CA TRP A 114 16.25 0.24 15.43
C TRP A 114 15.99 -1.21 15.01
N LEU A 115 16.36 -1.58 13.78
CA LEU A 115 16.20 -2.94 13.27
C LEU A 115 16.97 -3.95 14.15
N TRP A 116 18.25 -3.68 14.47
CA TRP A 116 19.05 -4.55 15.31
C TRP A 116 18.49 -4.69 16.73
N ASP A 117 17.97 -3.62 17.31
CA ASP A 117 17.49 -3.57 18.69
C ASP A 117 16.10 -4.21 18.84
N THR A 118 15.31 -4.26 17.78
CA THR A 118 13.88 -4.64 17.86
C THR A 118 13.51 -5.91 17.11
N TRP A 119 14.27 -6.31 16.07
CA TRP A 119 13.99 -7.53 15.32
C TRP A 119 14.43 -8.77 16.09
N THR A 120 13.47 -9.61 16.47
CA THR A 120 13.66 -10.77 17.35
C THR A 120 13.25 -12.07 16.64
N PRO A 121 13.58 -13.25 17.20
CA PRO A 121 13.09 -14.53 16.67
C PRO A 121 11.56 -14.61 16.52
N SER A 122 10.80 -13.96 17.39
CA SER A 122 9.33 -13.91 17.30
C SER A 122 8.85 -13.33 15.96
N HIS A 123 9.56 -12.35 15.41
CA HIS A 123 9.23 -11.76 14.10
C HIS A 123 9.47 -12.73 12.93
N ARG A 124 10.31 -13.75 13.09
CA ARG A 124 10.50 -14.80 12.07
C ARG A 124 9.39 -15.83 12.09
N GLU A 125 8.76 -16.05 13.24
CA GLU A 125 7.62 -16.96 13.38
C GLU A 125 6.33 -16.31 12.95
N THR A 126 6.10 -15.06 13.36
CA THR A 126 4.94 -14.27 12.99
C THR A 126 5.35 -12.81 12.76
N ASN A 127 5.10 -12.30 11.57
CA ASN A 127 5.49 -10.97 11.15
C ASN A 127 4.25 -10.21 10.63
N PRO A 128 3.62 -9.38 11.49
CA PRO A 128 2.43 -8.64 11.10
C PRO A 128 2.81 -7.44 10.23
N VAL A 129 2.34 -7.44 9.01
CA VAL A 129 2.50 -6.32 8.06
C VAL A 129 1.15 -6.05 7.40
N LEU A 130 0.66 -4.85 7.54
CA LEU A 130 -0.39 -4.32 6.69
C LEU A 130 0.27 -3.67 5.48
N GLY A 131 -0.10 -4.11 4.28
CA GLY A 131 0.49 -3.58 3.05
C GLY A 131 -0.57 -3.31 1.99
N ARG A 132 -0.33 -2.26 1.19
CA ARG A 132 -1.04 -1.96 -0.05
C ARG A 132 -0.02 -1.98 -1.19
N LEU A 133 -0.31 -2.74 -2.22
CA LEU A 133 0.54 -2.81 -3.41
C LEU A 133 -0.15 -2.02 -4.53
N ASP A 134 0.44 -0.91 -4.94
CA ASP A 134 -0.11 -0.08 -6.00
C ASP A 134 0.17 -0.71 -7.36
N ALA A 135 -0.89 -0.89 -8.16
CA ALA A 135 -0.81 -1.62 -9.41
C ALA A 135 -1.63 -0.97 -10.53
N VAL A 136 -1.23 -1.25 -11.76
CA VAL A 136 -2.03 -1.01 -12.95
C VAL A 136 -2.52 -2.33 -13.52
N VAL A 137 -3.77 -2.34 -14.01
CA VAL A 137 -4.38 -3.53 -14.60
C VAL A 137 -5.49 -3.13 -15.56
N GLU A 138 -5.63 -3.86 -16.67
CA GLU A 138 -6.70 -3.68 -17.64
C GLU A 138 -7.73 -4.82 -17.49
N PHE A 139 -8.61 -4.72 -16.51
CA PHE A 139 -9.60 -5.75 -16.19
C PHE A 139 -10.55 -6.10 -17.36
N THR A 140 -10.71 -5.20 -18.32
CA THR A 140 -11.54 -5.40 -19.50
C THR A 140 -10.85 -6.20 -20.61
N SER A 141 -9.54 -6.38 -20.54
CA SER A 141 -8.78 -7.16 -21.52
C SER A 141 -8.90 -8.66 -21.26
N PRO A 142 -9.06 -9.50 -22.31
CA PRO A 142 -8.90 -10.94 -22.17
C PRO A 142 -7.53 -11.36 -21.65
N MET A 143 -6.52 -10.50 -21.85
CA MET A 143 -5.13 -10.67 -21.38
C MET A 143 -4.84 -9.90 -20.09
N TRP A 144 -5.87 -9.61 -19.29
CA TRP A 144 -5.76 -8.78 -18.09
C TRP A 144 -4.65 -9.23 -17.12
N LYS A 145 -4.38 -10.53 -17.02
CA LYS A 145 -3.27 -11.05 -16.19
C LYS A 145 -1.90 -10.58 -16.69
N ASP A 146 -1.76 -10.36 -17.99
CA ASP A 146 -0.51 -9.86 -18.58
C ASP A 146 -0.38 -8.34 -18.49
N SER A 147 -1.48 -7.63 -18.25
CA SER A 147 -1.48 -6.19 -17.99
C SER A 147 -1.24 -5.83 -16.51
N LEU A 148 -1.45 -6.78 -15.58
CA LEU A 148 -1.23 -6.53 -14.15
C LEU A 148 0.24 -6.26 -13.87
N ARG A 149 0.55 -5.06 -13.36
CA ARG A 149 1.90 -4.64 -12.95
C ARG A 149 1.85 -3.87 -11.65
N PHE A 150 2.65 -4.31 -10.68
CA PHE A 150 2.86 -3.60 -9.42
C PHE A 150 3.94 -2.53 -9.58
N MET A 151 3.60 -1.31 -9.17
CA MET A 151 4.43 -0.11 -9.32
C MET A 151 5.23 0.21 -8.06
N GLU A 152 4.61 0.07 -6.88
CA GLU A 152 5.26 0.33 -5.60
C GLU A 152 4.59 -0.43 -4.46
N PRO A 153 5.35 -0.83 -3.42
CA PRO A 153 4.79 -1.29 -2.16
C PRO A 153 4.49 -0.12 -1.27
N ASN A 154 3.47 -0.24 -0.42
CA ASN A 154 3.21 0.61 0.73
C ASN A 154 3.01 -0.33 1.92
N LEU A 155 3.92 -0.29 2.89
CA LEU A 155 3.99 -1.27 3.98
C LEU A 155 3.84 -0.65 5.37
N CYS A 156 3.79 0.68 5.44
CA CYS A 156 3.54 1.46 6.64
C CYS A 156 2.65 2.66 6.28
N GLY A 157 1.82 3.13 7.19
CA GLY A 157 0.94 4.27 6.95
C GLY A 157 -0.05 4.03 5.79
N VAL A 158 -0.66 2.86 5.75
CA VAL A 158 -1.51 2.46 4.64
C VAL A 158 -2.87 3.12 4.71
N GLY A 159 -3.08 4.15 3.90
CA GLY A 159 -4.38 4.81 3.75
C GLY A 159 -5.41 3.95 2.99
N GLY A 160 -6.71 4.22 3.23
CA GLY A 160 -7.83 3.56 2.58
C GLY A 160 -8.53 2.48 3.40
N MET A 161 -8.05 2.18 4.61
CA MET A 161 -8.62 1.14 5.46
C MET A 161 -10.06 1.43 5.89
N HIS A 162 -10.37 2.67 6.21
CA HIS A 162 -11.72 3.12 6.53
C HIS A 162 -12.44 3.65 5.30
N LEU A 163 -11.75 4.45 4.50
CA LEU A 163 -12.33 5.12 3.33
C LEU A 163 -12.68 4.17 2.19
N GLY A 164 -11.91 3.11 1.96
CA GLY A 164 -12.20 2.13 0.90
C GLY A 164 -13.58 1.47 1.05
N PRO A 165 -13.87 0.79 2.17
CA PRO A 165 -15.19 0.22 2.44
C PRO A 165 -16.32 1.27 2.46
N ALA A 166 -16.04 2.51 2.92
CA ALA A 166 -17.01 3.60 2.87
C ALA A 166 -17.33 4.01 1.43
N CYS A 167 -16.32 4.14 0.56
CA CYS A 167 -16.51 4.39 -0.88
C CYS A 167 -17.35 3.30 -1.55
N GLU A 168 -17.03 2.03 -1.32
CA GLU A 168 -17.77 0.91 -1.90
C GLU A 168 -19.24 0.92 -1.46
N ARG A 169 -19.50 1.21 -0.19
CA ARG A 169 -20.88 1.34 0.32
C ARG A 169 -21.61 2.49 -0.35
N LEU A 170 -21.00 3.67 -0.48
CA LEU A 170 -21.61 4.81 -1.17
C LEU A 170 -21.91 4.49 -2.63
N LEU A 171 -21.05 3.78 -3.33
CA LEU A 171 -21.33 3.32 -4.69
C LEU A 171 -22.51 2.34 -4.73
N ALA A 172 -22.59 1.40 -3.79
CA ALA A 172 -23.69 0.45 -3.69
C ALA A 172 -25.03 1.13 -3.36
N ASP A 173 -25.04 2.10 -2.43
CA ASP A 173 -26.27 2.72 -1.91
C ASP A 173 -26.76 3.90 -2.77
N VAL A 174 -25.88 4.59 -3.48
CA VAL A 174 -26.21 5.79 -4.24
C VAL A 174 -26.22 5.53 -5.75
N VAL A 175 -25.21 4.84 -6.26
CA VAL A 175 -24.97 4.69 -7.69
C VAL A 175 -25.69 3.45 -8.24
N MET A 176 -25.53 2.31 -7.60
CA MET A 176 -26.07 1.04 -8.12
C MET A 176 -27.60 1.03 -8.29
N PRO A 177 -28.42 1.64 -7.39
CA PRO A 177 -29.87 1.73 -7.64
C PRO A 177 -30.22 2.44 -8.94
N ALA A 178 -29.52 3.53 -9.28
CA ALA A 178 -29.74 4.25 -10.52
C ALA A 178 -29.25 3.48 -11.77
N VAL A 179 -28.16 2.71 -11.63
CA VAL A 179 -27.71 1.79 -12.69
C VAL A 179 -28.75 0.71 -12.93
N GLN A 180 -29.34 0.15 -11.88
CA GLN A 180 -30.37 -0.89 -11.94
C GLN A 180 -31.72 -0.40 -12.49
N GLU A 181 -32.03 0.90 -12.42
CA GLU A 181 -33.20 1.49 -13.14
C GLU A 181 -33.05 1.31 -14.66
N VAL A 182 -31.83 1.29 -15.20
CA VAL A 182 -31.55 1.13 -16.64
C VAL A 182 -31.24 -0.33 -17.02
N ASP A 183 -30.52 -1.04 -16.16
CA ASP A 183 -30.14 -2.45 -16.35
C ASP A 183 -30.47 -3.26 -15.08
N PRO A 184 -31.68 -3.73 -14.89
CA PRO A 184 -32.14 -4.44 -13.69
C PRO A 184 -31.37 -5.75 -13.39
N GLU A 185 -30.76 -6.33 -14.42
CA GLU A 185 -30.00 -7.58 -14.28
C GLU A 185 -28.55 -7.36 -13.85
N LEU A 186 -28.10 -6.11 -13.86
CA LEU A 186 -26.72 -5.79 -13.43
C LEU A 186 -26.67 -5.74 -11.91
N GLN A 187 -26.07 -6.77 -11.31
CA GLN A 187 -25.83 -6.84 -9.88
C GLN A 187 -24.33 -6.71 -9.61
N MET A 188 -24.00 -5.81 -8.71
CA MET A 188 -22.65 -5.66 -8.16
C MET A 188 -22.78 -5.51 -6.64
N GLU A 189 -21.92 -6.22 -5.94
CA GLU A 189 -21.85 -6.15 -4.48
C GLU A 189 -20.51 -5.50 -4.07
N PRO A 190 -20.47 -4.78 -2.95
CA PRO A 190 -19.21 -4.36 -2.35
C PRO A 190 -18.28 -5.55 -2.13
N GLY A 191 -16.98 -5.32 -2.18
CA GLY A 191 -15.99 -6.31 -1.81
C GLY A 191 -16.05 -6.69 -0.34
N GLN A 192 -15.14 -7.57 0.09
CA GLN A 192 -15.00 -7.89 1.50
C GLN A 192 -14.49 -6.67 2.26
N ASP A 193 -15.12 -6.34 3.38
CA ASP A 193 -14.73 -5.20 4.21
C ASP A 193 -13.33 -5.40 4.79
N PHE A 194 -12.38 -4.58 4.38
CA PHE A 194 -10.98 -4.67 4.83
C PHE A 194 -10.82 -4.51 6.34
N ARG A 195 -11.73 -3.76 6.97
CA ARG A 195 -11.72 -3.56 8.42
C ARG A 195 -11.95 -4.87 9.17
N GLU A 196 -12.86 -5.71 8.65
CA GLU A 196 -13.15 -7.03 9.24
C GLU A 196 -11.97 -8.00 9.09
N ILE A 197 -11.29 -7.96 7.94
CA ILE A 197 -10.08 -8.76 7.73
C ILE A 197 -8.97 -8.29 8.65
N PHE A 198 -8.74 -6.98 8.70
CA PHE A 198 -7.66 -6.40 9.50
C PHE A 198 -7.80 -6.71 10.99
N ILE A 199 -9.01 -6.52 11.55
CA ILE A 199 -9.21 -6.79 12.98
C ILE A 199 -9.04 -8.28 13.30
N GLN A 200 -9.45 -9.18 12.41
CA GLN A 200 -9.25 -10.60 12.61
C GLN A 200 -7.76 -10.95 12.62
N GLU A 201 -6.99 -10.43 11.68
CA GLU A 201 -5.53 -10.62 11.63
C GLU A 201 -4.82 -10.06 12.87
N VAL A 202 -5.27 -8.93 13.41
CA VAL A 202 -4.77 -8.35 14.66
C VAL A 202 -5.01 -9.28 15.83
N LEU A 203 -6.23 -9.83 15.95
CA LEU A 203 -6.58 -10.76 17.03
C LEU A 203 -5.84 -12.10 16.91
N ASP A 204 -5.71 -12.63 15.69
CA ASP A 204 -4.96 -13.86 15.42
C ASP A 204 -3.45 -13.65 15.73
N HIS A 205 -2.91 -12.47 15.41
CA HIS A 205 -1.54 -12.14 15.77
C HIS A 205 -1.33 -12.10 17.30
N LEU A 206 -2.25 -11.45 18.04
CA LEU A 206 -2.21 -11.43 19.52
C LEU A 206 -2.21 -12.85 20.10
N GLN A 207 -3.04 -13.74 19.56
CA GLN A 207 -3.05 -15.15 19.93
C GLN A 207 -1.72 -15.84 19.61
N ALA A 208 -1.16 -15.60 18.43
CA ALA A 208 0.09 -16.22 17.97
C ALA A 208 1.28 -15.83 18.86
N ILE A 209 1.34 -14.59 19.35
CA ILE A 209 2.39 -14.12 20.28
C ILE A 209 2.07 -14.43 21.76
N GLY A 210 0.97 -15.11 22.05
CA GLY A 210 0.57 -15.50 23.41
C GLY A 210 0.09 -14.34 24.28
N ARG A 211 -0.39 -13.25 23.69
CA ARG A 211 -0.92 -12.08 24.42
C ARG A 211 -2.38 -12.28 24.76
N ALA A 212 -2.72 -12.23 26.06
CA ALA A 212 -4.07 -12.48 26.53
C ALA A 212 -5.02 -11.28 26.42
N GLY A 213 -4.49 -10.04 26.30
CA GLY A 213 -5.29 -8.82 26.17
C GLY A 213 -5.64 -8.50 24.72
N GLN A 214 -6.59 -7.61 24.51
CA GLN A 214 -7.09 -7.18 23.20
C GLN A 214 -7.25 -5.65 23.12
N ASN A 215 -6.50 -4.89 23.92
CA ASN A 215 -6.50 -3.43 23.83
C ASN A 215 -5.58 -2.99 22.69
N ILE A 216 -6.12 -2.26 21.75
CA ILE A 216 -5.45 -1.85 20.50
C ILE A 216 -5.20 -0.36 20.54
N ALA A 217 -4.01 0.08 20.13
CA ALA A 217 -3.73 1.48 19.87
C ALA A 217 -3.55 1.72 18.37
N PHE A 218 -4.21 2.74 17.84
CA PHE A 218 -3.86 3.33 16.55
C PHE A 218 -2.99 4.56 16.81
N ILE A 219 -1.78 4.55 16.25
CA ILE A 219 -0.75 5.54 16.54
C ILE A 219 -0.39 6.28 15.27
N GLU A 220 -0.64 7.58 15.26
CA GLU A 220 -0.34 8.46 14.13
C GLU A 220 0.08 9.86 14.61
N PRO A 221 0.57 10.75 13.71
CA PRO A 221 0.76 12.17 14.02
C PRO A 221 -0.59 12.87 14.23
N LYS A 222 -1.25 12.56 15.35
CA LYS A 222 -2.60 12.97 15.72
C LYS A 222 -2.83 14.49 15.65
N TYR A 223 -1.77 15.27 15.81
CA TYR A 223 -1.82 16.73 15.78
C TYR A 223 -1.33 17.31 14.43
N SER A 224 -1.07 16.46 13.45
CA SER A 224 -0.76 16.85 12.08
C SER A 224 -2.04 17.08 11.29
N ASN A 225 -2.17 18.22 10.62
CA ASN A 225 -3.28 18.49 9.70
C ASN A 225 -2.86 18.12 8.25
N GLN A 226 -2.38 16.88 8.07
CA GLN A 226 -1.90 16.37 6.78
C GLN A 226 -2.44 14.96 6.53
N GLY A 227 -2.70 14.62 5.28
CA GLY A 227 -3.14 13.28 4.88
C GLY A 227 -4.63 13.01 5.09
N THR A 228 -4.99 11.74 5.22
CA THR A 228 -6.35 11.29 5.50
C THR A 228 -6.54 11.10 7.00
N ASP A 229 -7.69 11.52 7.52
CA ASP A 229 -8.06 11.29 8.93
C ASP A 229 -8.89 10.01 9.01
N GLU A 230 -8.22 8.86 9.07
CA GLU A 230 -8.88 7.54 9.09
C GLU A 230 -8.80 6.84 10.45
N GLN A 231 -7.83 7.18 11.29
CA GLN A 231 -7.52 6.36 12.46
C GLN A 231 -8.59 6.45 13.55
N GLU A 232 -9.10 7.65 13.85
CA GLU A 232 -10.19 7.79 14.82
C GLU A 232 -11.53 7.20 14.31
N PRO A 233 -11.98 7.45 13.06
CA PRO A 233 -13.13 6.76 12.49
C PRO A 233 -13.00 5.23 12.50
N LEU A 234 -11.80 4.71 12.21
CA LEU A 234 -11.52 3.28 12.24
C LEU A 234 -11.56 2.74 13.68
N ALA A 235 -10.97 3.45 14.64
CA ALA A 235 -11.03 3.10 16.05
C ALA A 235 -12.48 3.09 16.56
N GLN A 236 -13.26 4.09 16.19
CA GLN A 236 -14.69 4.16 16.53
C GLN A 236 -15.46 2.98 15.95
N TYR A 237 -15.20 2.63 14.68
CA TYR A 237 -15.83 1.47 14.04
C TYR A 237 -15.61 0.18 14.85
N TYR A 238 -14.39 -0.09 15.34
CA TYR A 238 -14.12 -1.30 16.11
C TYR A 238 -14.69 -1.26 17.52
N ARG A 239 -14.72 -0.09 18.15
CA ARG A 239 -15.40 0.10 19.46
C ARG A 239 -16.89 -0.23 19.35
N GLU A 240 -17.56 0.31 18.35
CA GLU A 240 -19.01 0.16 18.16
C GLU A 240 -19.40 -1.22 17.62
N ARG A 241 -18.65 -1.73 16.65
CA ARG A 241 -19.00 -2.97 15.95
C ARG A 241 -18.60 -4.21 16.72
N HIS A 242 -17.43 -4.20 17.35
CA HIS A 242 -16.84 -5.37 18.01
C HIS A 242 -16.75 -5.26 19.54
N GLY A 243 -17.06 -4.11 20.11
CA GLY A 243 -16.93 -3.87 21.54
C GLY A 243 -15.48 -3.91 22.05
N LEU A 244 -14.50 -3.70 21.17
CA LEU A 244 -13.09 -3.72 21.51
C LEU A 244 -12.66 -2.39 22.17
N THR A 245 -11.65 -2.46 23.01
CA THR A 245 -10.96 -1.27 23.49
C THR A 245 -9.93 -0.84 22.45
N VAL A 246 -10.23 0.22 21.72
CA VAL A 246 -9.34 0.80 20.72
C VAL A 246 -9.12 2.26 21.05
N VAL A 247 -7.86 2.67 21.17
CA VAL A 247 -7.46 4.05 21.44
C VAL A 247 -6.76 4.65 20.24
N HIS A 248 -6.92 5.93 20.02
CA HIS A 248 -6.22 6.71 19.02
C HIS A 248 -5.21 7.61 19.74
N ALA A 249 -3.93 7.43 19.48
CA ALA A 249 -2.84 8.03 20.24
C ALA A 249 -1.77 8.66 19.34
N ASP A 250 -1.20 9.78 19.83
CA ASP A 250 0.09 10.29 19.34
C ASP A 250 1.25 9.55 20.03
N PRO A 251 2.42 9.37 19.40
CA PRO A 251 3.60 8.80 20.05
C PRO A 251 3.96 9.43 21.40
N SER A 252 3.78 10.74 21.54
CA SER A 252 4.07 11.50 22.75
C SER A 252 3.13 11.22 23.94
N GLU A 253 1.99 10.60 23.68
CA GLU A 253 0.98 10.26 24.69
C GLU A 253 1.21 8.87 25.33
N LEU A 254 2.16 8.10 24.80
CA LEU A 254 2.46 6.77 25.31
C LEU A 254 3.52 6.81 26.41
N ARG A 255 3.37 5.94 27.40
CA ARG A 255 4.33 5.82 28.51
C ARG A 255 4.53 4.36 28.91
N ILE A 256 5.61 4.07 29.58
CA ILE A 256 5.84 2.77 30.20
C ILE A 256 5.47 2.85 31.68
N ALA A 257 4.61 1.94 32.14
CA ALA A 257 4.31 1.78 33.55
C ALA A 257 4.16 0.28 33.89
N GLY A 258 4.81 -0.15 34.96
CA GLY A 258 4.76 -1.56 35.38
C GLY A 258 5.30 -2.55 34.35
N GLY A 259 6.20 -2.11 33.43
CA GLY A 259 6.72 -2.94 32.35
C GLY A 259 5.77 -3.12 31.16
N GLU A 260 4.70 -2.34 31.09
CA GLU A 260 3.73 -2.32 30.00
C GLU A 260 3.63 -0.95 29.35
N VAL A 261 3.28 -0.93 28.07
CA VAL A 261 2.96 0.31 27.34
C VAL A 261 1.54 0.74 27.69
N MET A 262 1.38 1.99 28.04
CA MET A 262 0.13 2.58 28.49
C MET A 262 -0.20 3.83 27.68
N TYR A 263 -1.49 4.00 27.37
CA TYR A 263 -2.12 5.25 26.98
C TYR A 263 -3.09 5.63 28.09
N GLU A 264 -2.87 6.76 28.77
CA GLU A 264 -3.60 7.07 30.02
C GLU A 264 -3.59 5.88 31.00
N ASP A 265 -4.76 5.34 31.34
CA ASP A 265 -4.92 4.17 32.19
C ASP A 265 -5.15 2.88 31.39
N CYS A 266 -5.14 2.94 30.05
CA CYS A 266 -5.32 1.81 29.18
C CYS A 266 -3.97 1.13 28.87
N ARG A 267 -3.84 -0.16 29.24
CA ARG A 267 -2.70 -0.98 28.83
C ARG A 267 -2.86 -1.35 27.35
N ILE A 268 -1.84 -1.09 26.55
CA ILE A 268 -1.83 -1.43 25.12
C ILE A 268 -1.30 -2.85 24.93
N ASP A 269 -2.04 -3.69 24.24
CA ASP A 269 -1.67 -5.07 23.93
C ASP A 269 -1.03 -5.20 22.55
N VAL A 270 -1.51 -4.44 21.57
CA VAL A 270 -0.94 -4.32 20.22
C VAL A 270 -1.19 -2.91 19.69
N ALA A 271 -0.33 -2.44 18.82
CA ALA A 271 -0.50 -1.16 18.14
C ALA A 271 -0.43 -1.32 16.61
N TYR A 272 -1.25 -0.57 15.92
CA TYR A 272 -1.09 -0.25 14.50
C TYR A 272 -0.50 1.15 14.39
N ARG A 273 0.48 1.35 13.52
CA ARG A 273 1.19 2.60 13.37
C ARG A 273 1.01 3.23 11.99
N ASP A 274 0.90 4.53 11.97
CA ASP A 274 1.00 5.38 10.80
C ASP A 274 2.23 6.32 10.90
N TYR A 275 3.37 5.73 11.26
CA TYR A 275 4.69 6.33 11.34
C TYR A 275 5.73 5.38 10.79
N GLU A 276 6.68 5.90 10.02
CA GLU A 276 7.94 5.20 9.80
C GLU A 276 8.89 5.37 11.01
N VAL A 277 9.85 4.47 11.14
CA VAL A 277 10.88 4.59 12.21
C VAL A 277 11.70 5.87 12.05
N ARG A 278 11.92 6.35 10.82
CA ARG A 278 12.62 7.63 10.61
C ARG A 278 11.87 8.82 11.22
N ASP A 279 10.54 8.79 11.22
CA ASP A 279 9.72 9.84 11.83
C ASP A 279 9.84 9.79 13.36
N LEU A 280 9.87 8.59 13.94
CA LEU A 280 10.08 8.40 15.37
C LEU A 280 11.47 8.86 15.81
N ILE A 281 12.50 8.60 15.01
CA ILE A 281 13.86 9.09 15.23
C ILE A 281 13.87 10.62 15.19
N HIS A 282 13.18 11.23 14.22
CA HIS A 282 13.06 12.68 14.14
C HIS A 282 12.35 13.27 15.36
N LEU A 283 11.26 12.66 15.82
CA LEU A 283 10.54 13.10 17.02
C LEU A 283 11.43 13.04 18.27
N GLU A 284 12.19 11.95 18.43
CA GLU A 284 13.13 11.79 19.54
C GLU A 284 14.26 12.83 19.50
N GLU A 285 14.94 12.98 18.37
CA GLU A 285 16.12 13.82 18.23
C GLU A 285 15.81 15.32 18.19
N GLN A 286 14.72 15.71 17.53
CA GLN A 286 14.40 17.12 17.31
C GLN A 286 13.37 17.68 18.30
N GLN A 287 12.50 16.84 18.83
CA GLN A 287 11.41 17.27 19.71
C GLN A 287 11.53 16.72 21.13
N GLY A 288 12.49 15.81 21.39
CA GLY A 288 12.70 15.22 22.71
C GLY A 288 11.56 14.30 23.18
N VAL A 289 10.78 13.75 22.25
CA VAL A 289 9.71 12.80 22.56
C VAL A 289 10.31 11.47 23.00
N ASP A 290 9.82 10.92 24.12
CA ASP A 290 10.22 9.57 24.56
C ASP A 290 9.54 8.52 23.67
N VAL A 291 10.32 7.89 22.79
CA VAL A 291 9.86 6.83 21.88
C VAL A 291 10.14 5.41 22.40
N GLU A 292 10.66 5.26 23.61
CA GLU A 292 10.91 3.93 24.21
C GLU A 292 9.65 3.08 24.37
N PRO A 293 8.44 3.61 24.61
CA PRO A 293 7.19 2.84 24.55
C PRO A 293 6.99 2.15 23.19
N LEU A 294 7.30 2.85 22.10
CA LEU A 294 7.20 2.30 20.76
C LEU A 294 8.29 1.23 20.49
N ARG A 295 9.55 1.50 20.89
CA ARG A 295 10.61 0.48 20.81
C ARG A 295 10.24 -0.80 21.55
N MET A 296 9.59 -0.67 22.70
CA MET A 296 9.11 -1.81 23.47
C MET A 296 8.05 -2.61 22.68
N LEU A 297 7.08 -1.95 22.05
CA LEU A 297 6.08 -2.62 21.20
C LEU A 297 6.73 -3.36 20.04
N PHE A 298 7.68 -2.72 19.34
CA PHE A 298 8.43 -3.39 18.27
C PHE A 298 9.18 -4.62 18.79
N ARG A 299 9.97 -4.45 19.84
CA ARG A 299 10.80 -5.54 20.43
C ARG A 299 9.95 -6.73 20.89
N GLN A 300 8.74 -6.47 21.37
CA GLN A 300 7.79 -7.49 21.82
C GLN A 300 6.91 -8.04 20.71
N ASN A 301 7.16 -7.69 19.45
CA ASN A 301 6.35 -8.07 18.29
C ASN A 301 4.87 -7.68 18.43
N ARG A 302 4.62 -6.51 18.97
CA ARG A 302 3.30 -5.96 19.25
C ARG A 302 2.98 -4.73 18.38
N MET A 303 3.79 -4.46 17.35
CA MET A 303 3.62 -3.35 16.42
C MET A 303 3.25 -3.86 15.02
N ILE A 304 2.18 -3.32 14.45
CA ILE A 304 1.71 -3.56 13.09
C ILE A 304 1.83 -2.21 12.30
N SER A 305 2.52 -2.09 11.21
CA SER A 305 3.43 -3.08 10.65
C SER A 305 4.70 -3.18 11.49
N SER A 306 5.29 -4.37 11.53
CA SER A 306 6.61 -4.58 12.16
C SER A 306 7.71 -3.76 11.44
N MET A 307 8.99 -3.94 11.82
CA MET A 307 10.13 -3.35 11.08
C MET A 307 10.15 -3.69 9.57
N ALA A 308 9.41 -4.70 9.12
CA ALA A 308 9.25 -4.95 7.69
C ALA A 308 8.51 -3.81 6.97
N GLY A 309 7.69 -3.04 7.69
CA GLY A 309 7.03 -1.84 7.17
C GLY A 309 8.01 -0.73 6.80
N ASP A 310 9.14 -0.61 7.48
CA ASP A 310 10.16 0.41 7.18
C ASP A 310 10.99 0.10 5.92
N PHE A 311 10.81 -1.07 5.32
CA PHE A 311 11.28 -1.39 3.98
C PHE A 311 10.25 -1.02 2.90
N ASP A 312 9.52 0.05 3.13
CA ASP A 312 8.61 0.68 2.17
C ASP A 312 9.41 1.46 1.12
N HIS A 313 10.27 0.74 0.42
CA HIS A 313 11.20 1.27 -0.58
C HIS A 313 10.79 0.80 -1.97
N LYS A 314 10.73 1.71 -2.94
CA LYS A 314 10.50 1.35 -4.34
C LYS A 314 11.60 0.43 -4.88
N SER A 315 12.81 0.52 -4.34
CA SER A 315 13.93 -0.36 -4.65
C SER A 315 13.73 -1.82 -4.21
N CYS A 316 12.72 -2.13 -3.39
CA CYS A 316 12.32 -3.52 -3.14
C CYS A 316 11.98 -4.27 -4.43
N TRP A 317 11.49 -3.57 -5.46
CA TRP A 317 11.27 -4.16 -6.77
C TRP A 317 12.57 -4.57 -7.47
N GLU A 318 13.68 -3.90 -7.22
CA GLU A 318 14.99 -4.40 -7.69
C GLU A 318 15.31 -5.72 -7.02
N LEU A 319 15.20 -5.83 -5.71
CA LEU A 319 15.46 -7.07 -4.98
C LEU A 319 14.63 -8.25 -5.52
N LEU A 320 13.37 -7.99 -5.92
CA LEU A 320 12.45 -9.00 -6.43
C LEU A 320 12.54 -9.22 -7.96
N THR A 321 13.29 -8.39 -8.68
CA THR A 321 13.47 -8.51 -10.16
C THR A 321 14.93 -8.71 -10.57
N ASP A 322 15.88 -8.57 -9.66
CA ASP A 322 17.26 -8.94 -9.90
C ASP A 322 17.43 -10.46 -9.95
N GLN A 323 18.11 -10.96 -10.98
CA GLN A 323 18.22 -12.40 -11.22
C GLN A 323 19.05 -13.11 -10.13
N GLU A 324 20.14 -12.50 -9.71
CA GLU A 324 21.05 -13.08 -8.71
C GLU A 324 20.36 -13.15 -7.34
N MET A 325 19.77 -12.02 -6.91
CA MET A 325 19.03 -11.94 -5.65
C MET A 325 17.87 -12.93 -5.62
N THR A 326 17.07 -12.97 -6.67
CA THR A 326 15.90 -13.84 -6.70
C THR A 326 16.26 -15.33 -6.78
N GLN A 327 17.32 -15.71 -7.44
CA GLN A 327 17.80 -17.11 -7.45
C GLN A 327 18.29 -17.55 -6.06
N LYS A 328 18.88 -16.64 -5.31
CA LYS A 328 19.43 -16.91 -3.99
C LYS A 328 18.35 -17.11 -2.90
N TYR A 329 17.26 -16.36 -2.98
CA TYR A 329 16.33 -16.23 -1.85
C TYR A 329 14.91 -16.74 -2.13
N PHE A 330 14.51 -16.91 -3.37
CA PHE A 330 13.12 -17.18 -3.74
C PHE A 330 12.95 -18.43 -4.60
N THR A 331 11.82 -19.09 -4.44
CA THR A 331 11.45 -20.28 -5.19
C THR A 331 11.25 -19.97 -6.68
N ALA A 332 11.21 -21.00 -7.52
CA ALA A 332 10.96 -20.84 -8.96
C ALA A 332 9.57 -20.21 -9.23
N GLU A 333 8.57 -20.58 -8.42
CA GLU A 333 7.21 -20.06 -8.52
C GLU A 333 7.15 -18.56 -8.17
N GLU A 334 7.70 -18.17 -7.02
CA GLU A 334 7.81 -16.75 -6.63
C GLU A 334 8.50 -15.91 -7.69
N ARG A 335 9.64 -16.38 -8.23
CA ARG A 335 10.37 -15.70 -9.30
C ARG A 335 9.55 -15.54 -10.59
N GLN A 336 8.68 -16.51 -10.91
CA GLN A 336 7.79 -16.40 -12.06
C GLN A 336 6.76 -15.30 -11.86
N ILE A 337 6.16 -15.21 -10.65
CA ILE A 337 5.24 -14.15 -10.28
C ILE A 337 5.91 -12.78 -10.35
N PHE A 338 7.09 -12.64 -9.76
CA PHE A 338 7.82 -11.36 -9.75
C PHE A 338 8.13 -10.87 -11.16
N ARG A 339 8.70 -11.72 -12.03
CA ARG A 339 9.00 -11.36 -13.43
C ARG A 339 7.76 -10.98 -14.23
N ARG A 340 6.62 -11.60 -13.94
CA ARG A 340 5.38 -11.33 -14.66
C ARG A 340 4.69 -10.06 -14.19
N HIS A 341 4.78 -9.73 -12.90
CA HIS A 341 3.89 -8.74 -12.29
C HIS A 341 4.59 -7.55 -11.66
N ILE A 342 5.89 -7.59 -11.41
CA ILE A 342 6.62 -6.43 -10.88
C ILE A 342 7.29 -5.68 -12.03
N LEU A 343 7.13 -4.37 -12.05
CA LEU A 343 7.81 -3.52 -13.01
C LEU A 343 9.33 -3.57 -12.80
N TRP A 344 10.09 -3.71 -13.87
CA TRP A 344 11.54 -3.59 -13.80
C TRP A 344 11.92 -2.26 -13.15
N THR A 345 12.70 -2.34 -12.09
CA THR A 345 13.10 -1.19 -11.26
C THR A 345 14.56 -1.37 -10.85
N ARG A 346 15.34 -0.30 -10.88
CA ARG A 346 16.74 -0.30 -10.44
C ARG A 346 17.05 0.96 -9.65
N VAL A 347 17.84 0.81 -8.59
CA VAL A 347 18.45 1.96 -7.91
C VAL A 347 19.36 2.68 -8.90
N LEU A 348 19.13 3.97 -9.07
CA LEU A 348 19.90 4.79 -10.01
C LEU A 348 21.33 5.01 -9.50
N SER A 349 22.30 4.49 -10.22
CA SER A 349 23.73 4.63 -9.90
C SER A 349 24.59 4.24 -11.12
N ASP A 350 25.85 4.69 -11.12
CA ASP A 350 26.81 4.31 -12.16
C ASP A 350 27.26 2.85 -11.95
N ARG A 351 26.57 1.93 -12.66
CA ARG A 351 26.82 0.48 -12.60
C ARG A 351 26.32 -0.27 -13.81
N ARG A 352 26.79 -1.50 -13.94
CA ARG A 352 26.18 -2.49 -14.86
C ARG A 352 25.10 -3.28 -14.12
N THR A 353 24.00 -3.56 -14.80
CA THR A 353 22.88 -4.36 -14.27
C THR A 353 22.16 -5.07 -15.41
N MET A 354 21.25 -5.99 -15.08
CA MET A 354 20.33 -6.58 -16.05
C MET A 354 19.29 -5.55 -16.47
N LEU A 355 19.27 -5.22 -17.75
CA LEU A 355 18.32 -4.27 -18.35
C LEU A 355 16.94 -4.91 -18.58
N PRO A 356 15.91 -4.15 -18.98
CA PRO A 356 14.55 -4.69 -19.19
C PRO A 356 14.45 -5.77 -20.28
N ASP A 357 15.39 -5.81 -21.23
CA ASP A 357 15.48 -6.82 -22.28
C ASP A 357 16.11 -8.15 -21.81
N GLY A 358 16.63 -8.18 -20.57
CA GLY A 358 17.29 -9.35 -19.99
C GLY A 358 18.77 -9.42 -20.26
N GLU A 359 19.38 -8.41 -20.89
CA GLU A 359 20.80 -8.35 -21.17
C GLU A 359 21.55 -7.46 -20.17
N PRO A 360 22.82 -7.79 -19.82
CA PRO A 360 23.61 -6.96 -18.92
C PRO A 360 24.12 -5.71 -19.64
N GLY A 361 23.82 -4.54 -19.12
CA GLY A 361 24.18 -3.26 -19.70
C GLY A 361 24.56 -2.20 -18.67
N ASP A 362 25.03 -1.07 -19.18
CA ASP A 362 25.31 0.13 -18.41
C ASP A 362 24.01 0.86 -18.10
N LEU A 363 23.71 1.01 -16.81
CA LEU A 363 22.43 1.56 -16.36
C LEU A 363 22.26 3.03 -16.78
N LEU A 364 23.26 3.88 -16.51
CA LEU A 364 23.14 5.31 -16.81
C LEU A 364 23.03 5.60 -18.29
N LYS A 365 23.81 4.85 -19.11
CA LYS A 365 23.70 4.94 -20.56
C LYS A 365 22.29 4.55 -21.02
N PHE A 366 21.76 3.43 -20.53
CA PHE A 366 20.40 2.98 -20.86
C PHE A 366 19.35 4.00 -20.46
N VAL A 367 19.42 4.54 -19.24
CA VAL A 367 18.49 5.55 -18.74
C VAL A 367 18.52 6.83 -19.56
N GLY A 368 19.71 7.25 -19.97
CA GLY A 368 19.88 8.41 -20.86
C GLY A 368 19.31 8.21 -22.27
N GLU A 369 19.44 7.00 -22.83
CA GLU A 369 19.03 6.70 -24.21
C GLU A 369 17.54 6.35 -24.36
N HIS A 370 16.85 5.90 -23.28
CA HIS A 370 15.51 5.34 -23.36
C HIS A 370 14.51 6.05 -22.41
N HIS A 371 14.63 7.37 -22.24
CA HIS A 371 13.84 8.15 -21.31
C HIS A 371 12.32 8.00 -21.51
N ASP A 372 11.86 7.90 -22.75
CA ASP A 372 10.45 7.75 -23.14
C ASP A 372 9.75 6.49 -22.57
N MET A 373 10.53 5.51 -22.13
CA MET A 373 10.04 4.26 -21.53
C MET A 373 10.18 4.22 -20.00
N LEU A 374 10.71 5.28 -19.38
CA LEU A 374 11.18 5.24 -18.00
C LEU A 374 10.52 6.32 -17.14
N VAL A 375 10.50 6.04 -15.85
CA VAL A 375 10.09 6.97 -14.80
C VAL A 375 11.18 7.02 -13.75
N LEU A 376 11.59 8.23 -13.33
CA LEU A 376 12.46 8.45 -12.20
C LEU A 376 11.62 8.77 -10.96
N LYS A 377 11.98 8.18 -9.83
CA LYS A 377 11.26 8.37 -8.55
C LYS A 377 12.25 8.40 -7.39
N PRO A 378 12.09 9.28 -6.39
CA PRO A 378 12.77 9.10 -5.12
C PRO A 378 12.38 7.75 -4.50
N ASN A 379 13.34 7.07 -3.85
CA ASN A 379 13.12 5.71 -3.35
C ASN A 379 12.04 5.64 -2.25
N ARG A 380 11.95 6.67 -1.42
CA ARG A 380 11.08 6.73 -0.23
C ARG A 380 10.24 8.01 -0.19
N SER A 381 9.50 8.32 -1.25
CA SER A 381 8.56 9.45 -1.29
C SER A 381 7.12 8.96 -1.50
N TYR A 382 6.16 9.79 -1.12
CA TYR A 382 4.73 9.50 -1.18
C TYR A 382 3.99 10.49 -2.07
N GLY A 383 2.75 10.13 -2.45
CA GLY A 383 1.84 11.04 -3.13
C GLY A 383 2.29 11.51 -4.51
N GLY A 384 3.22 10.80 -5.15
CA GLY A 384 3.75 11.18 -6.47
C GLY A 384 4.72 12.38 -6.44
N ASP A 385 5.20 12.76 -5.26
CA ASP A 385 6.17 13.84 -5.12
C ASP A 385 7.46 13.53 -5.88
N ARG A 386 7.96 14.52 -6.67
CA ARG A 386 9.19 14.44 -7.46
C ARG A 386 9.24 13.25 -8.43
N VAL A 387 8.09 12.70 -8.87
CA VAL A 387 8.02 11.67 -9.91
C VAL A 387 8.19 12.31 -11.28
N ILE A 388 9.18 11.86 -12.05
CA ILE A 388 9.51 12.39 -13.37
C ILE A 388 9.21 11.33 -14.42
N ILE A 389 8.26 11.65 -15.29
CA ILE A 389 7.78 10.75 -16.34
C ILE A 389 8.51 11.06 -17.65
N GLY A 390 9.36 10.15 -18.10
CA GLY A 390 10.27 10.43 -19.20
C GLY A 390 9.58 10.76 -20.52
N TYR A 391 8.48 10.10 -20.89
CA TYR A 391 7.74 10.47 -22.11
C TYR A 391 7.09 11.87 -22.07
N ALA A 392 6.90 12.43 -20.87
CA ALA A 392 6.32 13.77 -20.67
C ALA A 392 7.39 14.85 -20.42
N THR A 393 8.67 14.48 -20.42
CA THR A 393 9.81 15.34 -20.10
C THR A 393 10.74 15.42 -21.32
N ASP A 394 11.20 16.63 -21.69
CA ASP A 394 12.17 16.74 -22.78
C ASP A 394 13.55 16.16 -22.38
N LYS A 395 14.33 15.78 -23.42
CA LYS A 395 15.61 15.10 -23.18
C LYS A 395 16.61 15.91 -22.34
N ALA A 396 16.65 17.23 -22.52
CA ALA A 396 17.60 18.08 -21.80
C ALA A 396 17.17 18.24 -20.31
N GLU A 397 15.90 18.27 -20.06
CA GLU A 397 15.36 18.25 -18.69
C GLU A 397 15.60 16.88 -18.05
N TRP A 398 15.31 15.80 -18.75
CA TRP A 398 15.57 14.44 -18.27
C TRP A 398 17.03 14.22 -17.85
N ASP A 399 17.98 14.70 -18.66
CA ASP A 399 19.41 14.60 -18.32
C ASP A 399 19.77 15.38 -17.07
N ARG A 400 19.18 16.58 -16.88
CA ARG A 400 19.36 17.35 -15.64
C ARG A 400 18.78 16.65 -14.42
N GLU A 401 17.62 16.03 -14.58
CA GLU A 401 16.98 15.28 -13.48
C GLU A 401 17.79 14.03 -13.08
N ILE A 402 18.41 13.35 -14.04
CA ILE A 402 19.36 12.27 -13.73
C ILE A 402 20.54 12.79 -12.88
N GLU A 403 21.14 13.92 -13.30
CA GLU A 403 22.27 14.53 -12.56
C GLU A 403 21.84 14.93 -11.13
N GLN A 404 20.67 15.51 -10.96
CA GLN A 404 20.11 15.87 -9.65
C GLN A 404 19.84 14.64 -8.79
N ALA A 405 19.21 13.61 -9.36
CA ALA A 405 18.93 12.34 -8.68
C ALA A 405 20.19 11.62 -8.21
N LEU A 406 21.25 11.68 -9.01
CA LEU A 406 22.57 11.11 -8.62
C LEU A 406 23.28 11.92 -7.54
N ALA A 407 23.00 13.21 -7.43
CA ALA A 407 23.56 14.11 -6.42
C ALA A 407 22.73 14.16 -5.13
N ASP A 408 21.53 13.62 -5.13
CA ASP A 408 20.65 13.60 -3.97
C ASP A 408 21.20 12.71 -2.86
N SER A 409 20.99 13.11 -1.63
CA SER A 409 21.34 12.31 -0.45
C SER A 409 20.45 11.08 -0.27
N GLU A 410 19.21 11.13 -0.79
CA GLU A 410 18.29 10.00 -0.82
C GLU A 410 18.43 9.24 -2.16
N PRO A 411 18.51 7.91 -2.14
CA PRO A 411 18.55 7.14 -3.37
C PRO A 411 17.32 7.35 -4.25
N TRP A 412 17.53 7.32 -5.55
CA TRP A 412 16.45 7.33 -6.54
C TRP A 412 16.38 5.97 -7.24
N VAL A 413 15.21 5.67 -7.77
CA VAL A 413 15.01 4.51 -8.63
C VAL A 413 14.59 4.95 -10.02
N VAL A 414 15.02 4.16 -11.01
CA VAL A 414 14.47 4.19 -12.36
C VAL A 414 13.59 2.97 -12.55
N GLN A 415 12.40 3.18 -13.07
CA GLN A 415 11.40 2.14 -13.29
C GLN A 415 10.89 2.20 -14.73
N ARG A 416 10.59 1.04 -15.31
CA ARG A 416 9.91 0.96 -16.60
C ARG A 416 8.49 1.53 -16.45
N GLY A 417 8.08 2.46 -17.35
CA GLY A 417 6.77 3.08 -17.42
C GLY A 417 5.74 2.22 -18.15
#